data_56f3f8ef30a263dbeab9410cf270a8c3
#
_entry.id   56f3f8ef30a263dbeab9410cf270a8c3
#
_cell.length_a   1.000
_cell.length_b   1.000
_cell.length_c   1.000
_cell.angle_alpha   90.00
_cell.angle_beta   90.00
_cell.angle_gamma   90.00
#
_symmetry.space_group_name_H-M   'P 1'
#
loop_
_entity.id
_entity.type
_entity.pdbx_description
1 polymer ?
#
loop_
_entity_poly.entity_id
_entity_poly.type
_entity_poly.pdbx_seq_one_letter_code
_entity_poly.pdbx_strand_id
1 'polypeptide(L)'
;DLNISNLPKGIVTILFEYSVKYNNSLYEKDTILGHDQFIIKNEAENISSLAELIKINATAEKFYIEESVNKIKISNSDFNYIYNKNTGSFDFIESLGEVFIDNPMDFIIWRAPTDNDRKIKNDWIEAGFDQITTYVYNNEIKEYSNKVEIISSLSLIPAYREKVLDLTVVWSIYSSGLVNCDIKAVKNMKTPYLPRFGVELKLNKSYEHVSYFGFGPYENYIDKNSSCYLGRFNSTVSEMHEDYIKPQENG
;
A
#
# COMPACT_ATOMS: atom_id res chain seq x y z
N ASP A 1 37.23 -14.05 -1.16
CA ASP A 1 36.95 -13.17 -0.01
C ASP A 1 36.29 -11.89 -0.51
N LEU A 2 35.12 -11.56 0.04
CA LEU A 2 34.40 -10.32 -0.24
C LEU A 2 34.92 -9.22 0.69
N ASN A 3 35.36 -8.10 0.13
CA ASN A 3 35.75 -6.94 0.92
C ASN A 3 34.48 -6.14 1.29
N ILE A 4 34.05 -6.24 2.54
CA ILE A 4 32.85 -5.59 3.08
C ILE A 4 33.17 -4.35 3.94
N SER A 5 34.41 -3.84 3.87
CA SER A 5 34.86 -2.74 4.75
C SER A 5 34.22 -1.39 4.48
N ASN A 6 33.66 -1.16 3.28
CA ASN A 6 33.06 0.12 2.86
C ASN A 6 31.65 -0.06 2.29
N LEU A 7 30.74 -0.65 3.09
CA LEU A 7 29.35 -0.80 2.68
C LEU A 7 28.59 0.54 2.75
N PRO A 8 27.70 0.81 1.78
CA PRO A 8 26.84 2.00 1.83
C PRO A 8 25.92 1.97 3.06
N LYS A 9 25.30 3.11 3.37
CA LYS A 9 24.24 3.17 4.39
C LYS A 9 22.98 2.46 3.87
N GLY A 10 22.18 1.92 4.79
CA GLY A 10 20.91 1.27 4.48
C GLY A 10 20.96 -0.26 4.57
N ILE A 11 20.09 -0.90 3.82
CA ILE A 11 20.04 -2.37 3.72
C ILE A 11 20.98 -2.80 2.60
N VAL A 12 21.97 -3.62 2.94
CA VAL A 12 22.92 -4.19 1.99
C VAL A 12 22.76 -5.69 1.96
N THR A 13 22.53 -6.24 0.77
CA THR A 13 22.37 -7.67 0.53
C THR A 13 23.41 -8.18 -0.46
N ILE A 14 23.75 -9.47 -0.35
CA ILE A 14 24.43 -10.22 -1.40
C ILE A 14 23.42 -11.18 -2.01
N LEU A 15 23.28 -11.11 -3.33
CA LEU A 15 22.51 -12.06 -4.11
C LEU A 15 23.47 -13.02 -4.82
N PHE A 16 23.31 -14.31 -4.63
CA PHE A 16 23.99 -15.37 -5.37
C PHE A 16 23.02 -15.94 -6.39
N GLU A 17 23.39 -15.90 -7.65
CA GLU A 17 22.60 -16.48 -8.73
C GLU A 17 23.31 -17.74 -9.24
N TYR A 18 22.57 -18.83 -9.34
CA TYR A 18 23.05 -20.12 -9.84
C TYR A 18 22.62 -20.27 -11.30
N SER A 19 23.56 -20.28 -12.23
CA SER A 19 23.27 -20.38 -13.66
C SER A 19 23.88 -21.62 -14.29
N VAL A 20 23.29 -22.02 -15.42
CA VAL A 20 23.78 -23.13 -16.25
C VAL A 20 25.12 -22.75 -16.88
N LYS A 21 26.16 -23.54 -16.63
CA LYS A 21 27.53 -23.26 -17.12
C LYS A 21 27.70 -23.55 -18.62
N TYR A 22 27.00 -24.57 -19.12
CA TYR A 22 27.10 -25.03 -20.52
C TYR A 22 25.70 -25.38 -21.05
N ASN A 23 25.48 -25.20 -22.36
CA ASN A 23 24.24 -25.67 -22.98
C ASN A 23 24.03 -27.17 -22.75
N ASN A 24 22.79 -27.54 -22.45
CA ASN A 24 22.36 -28.92 -22.36
C ASN A 24 20.99 -29.11 -23.04
N SER A 25 20.40 -30.32 -22.98
CA SER A 25 19.13 -30.62 -23.66
C SER A 25 17.91 -29.86 -23.11
N LEU A 26 17.99 -29.27 -21.90
CA LEU A 26 16.89 -28.60 -21.20
C LEU A 26 17.10 -27.09 -21.08
N TYR A 27 18.35 -26.66 -20.97
CA TYR A 27 18.67 -25.26 -20.65
C TYR A 27 19.81 -24.74 -21.50
N GLU A 28 19.72 -23.50 -21.91
CA GLU A 28 20.81 -22.76 -22.50
C GLU A 28 21.83 -22.31 -21.42
N LYS A 29 23.05 -22.05 -21.86
CA LYS A 29 24.08 -21.46 -21.01
C LYS A 29 23.57 -20.14 -20.41
N ASP A 30 23.96 -19.87 -19.16
CA ASP A 30 23.61 -18.67 -18.38
C ASP A 30 22.11 -18.60 -17.97
N THR A 31 21.28 -19.64 -18.26
CA THR A 31 19.93 -19.74 -17.67
C THR A 31 20.04 -19.81 -16.15
N ILE A 32 19.38 -18.88 -15.44
CA ILE A 32 19.35 -18.84 -13.99
C ILE A 32 18.42 -19.97 -13.49
N LEU A 33 18.96 -20.80 -12.59
CA LEU A 33 18.26 -21.95 -11.99
C LEU A 33 17.74 -21.64 -10.58
N GLY A 34 18.28 -20.64 -9.94
CA GLY A 34 17.91 -20.27 -8.56
C GLY A 34 18.82 -19.21 -8.00
N HIS A 35 18.53 -18.80 -6.78
CA HIS A 35 19.29 -17.79 -6.07
C HIS A 35 19.28 -18.03 -4.55
N ASP A 36 20.28 -17.46 -3.86
CA ASP A 36 20.27 -17.26 -2.42
C ASP A 36 20.59 -15.80 -2.10
N GLN A 37 19.93 -15.24 -1.10
CA GLN A 37 20.19 -13.87 -0.66
C GLN A 37 20.55 -13.82 0.81
N PHE A 38 21.58 -13.03 1.13
CA PHE A 38 22.02 -12.78 2.50
C PHE A 38 22.04 -11.29 2.78
N ILE A 39 21.43 -10.89 3.91
CA ILE A 39 21.50 -9.51 4.40
C ILE A 39 22.81 -9.37 5.18
N ILE A 40 23.76 -8.55 4.69
CA ILE A 40 25.04 -8.33 5.35
C ILE A 40 24.94 -7.18 6.36
N LYS A 41 24.16 -6.15 5.98
CA LYS A 41 23.97 -4.95 6.77
C LYS A 41 22.50 -4.56 6.74
N ASN A 42 21.92 -4.39 7.91
CA ASN A 42 20.56 -3.94 8.07
C ASN A 42 20.56 -2.69 8.96
N GLU A 43 21.03 -1.59 8.40
CA GLU A 43 20.77 -0.26 8.96
C GLU A 43 19.51 0.28 8.25
N ALA A 44 18.35 -0.33 8.50
CA ALA A 44 17.10 0.31 8.15
C ALA A 44 17.12 1.68 8.83
N GLU A 45 17.20 2.74 8.03
CA GLU A 45 17.06 4.09 8.54
C GLU A 45 15.77 4.10 9.35
N ASN A 46 15.88 4.41 10.63
CA ASN A 46 14.74 4.44 11.54
C ASN A 46 13.65 5.32 10.91
N ILE A 47 12.39 5.01 11.20
CA ILE A 47 11.21 5.85 10.87
C ILE A 47 11.42 7.33 11.20
N SER A 48 12.36 7.65 12.12
CA SER A 48 12.88 9.00 12.35
C SER A 48 13.42 9.69 11.08
N SER A 49 13.98 8.98 10.10
CA SER A 49 14.44 9.59 8.85
C SER A 49 13.28 10.00 7.94
N LEU A 50 12.18 9.24 7.92
CA LEU A 50 10.95 9.66 7.23
C LEU A 50 10.35 10.91 7.90
N ALA A 51 10.32 10.94 9.24
CA ALA A 51 9.88 12.10 9.99
C ALA A 51 10.80 13.32 9.80
N GLU A 52 12.11 13.11 9.58
CA GLU A 52 13.06 14.16 9.23
C GLU A 52 12.86 14.67 7.80
N LEU A 53 12.64 13.78 6.82
CA LEU A 53 12.27 14.15 5.45
C LEU A 53 10.96 14.97 5.42
N ILE A 54 9.99 14.60 6.24
CA ILE A 54 8.74 15.34 6.44
C ILE A 54 9.03 16.75 6.99
N LYS A 55 9.94 16.89 7.95
CA LYS A 55 10.31 18.19 8.56
C LYS A 55 11.11 19.08 7.59
N ILE A 56 12.03 18.51 6.84
CA ILE A 56 12.90 19.24 5.90
C ILE A 56 12.09 19.84 4.75
N ASN A 57 11.04 19.16 4.29
CA ASN A 57 10.19 19.62 3.20
C ASN A 57 8.98 20.45 3.64
N ALA A 58 8.83 20.72 4.94
CA ALA A 58 7.76 21.57 5.43
C ALA A 58 8.04 23.04 5.08
N THR A 59 7.47 23.51 3.98
CA THR A 59 7.40 24.94 3.66
C THR A 59 6.48 25.63 4.66
N ALA A 60 6.74 26.91 4.97
CA ALA A 60 5.90 27.69 5.88
C ALA A 60 4.60 28.23 5.19
N GLU A 61 4.15 27.55 4.13
CA GLU A 61 2.95 27.95 3.41
C GLU A 61 1.68 27.68 4.20
N LYS A 62 0.75 28.63 4.10
CA LYS A 62 -0.54 28.52 4.78
C LYS A 62 -1.43 27.52 4.03
N PHE A 63 -2.14 26.73 4.81
CA PHE A 63 -3.25 25.95 4.31
C PHE A 63 -4.49 26.81 4.09
N TYR A 64 -5.25 26.47 3.07
CA TYR A 64 -6.62 26.90 2.87
C TYR A 64 -7.52 25.70 3.16
N ILE A 65 -8.36 25.82 4.19
CA ILE A 65 -9.28 24.76 4.58
C ILE A 65 -10.70 25.27 4.32
N GLU A 66 -11.42 24.57 3.47
CA GLU A 66 -12.83 24.83 3.19
C GLU A 66 -13.63 23.59 3.62
N GLU A 67 -14.49 23.78 4.60
CA GLU A 67 -15.31 22.69 5.15
C GLU A 67 -16.76 22.86 4.67
N SER A 68 -17.32 21.77 4.15
CA SER A 68 -18.74 21.63 3.79
C SER A 68 -19.39 20.50 4.61
N VAL A 69 -20.68 20.26 4.38
CA VAL A 69 -21.40 19.17 5.05
C VAL A 69 -20.72 17.82 4.85
N ASN A 70 -20.31 17.51 3.61
CA ASN A 70 -19.80 16.18 3.24
C ASN A 70 -18.32 16.16 2.90
N LYS A 71 -17.65 17.29 2.74
CA LYS A 71 -16.29 17.38 2.23
C LYS A 71 -15.45 18.37 3.01
N ILE A 72 -14.15 18.09 3.07
CA ILE A 72 -13.12 18.99 3.55
C ILE A 72 -12.13 19.16 2.40
N LYS A 73 -11.96 20.39 1.91
CA LYS A 73 -10.92 20.72 0.94
C LYS A 73 -9.73 21.30 1.70
N ILE A 74 -8.54 20.78 1.43
CA ILE A 74 -7.26 21.26 1.97
C ILE A 74 -6.36 21.57 0.80
N SER A 75 -5.90 22.81 0.69
CA SER A 75 -5.09 23.24 -0.46
C SER A 75 -4.06 24.29 -0.06
N ASN A 76 -3.05 24.43 -0.91
CA ASN A 76 -2.11 25.56 -0.95
C ASN A 76 -1.74 25.86 -2.43
N SER A 77 -0.61 26.52 -2.70
CA SER A 77 -0.15 26.79 -4.07
C SER A 77 0.19 25.53 -4.85
N ASP A 78 0.60 24.44 -4.16
CA ASP A 78 1.21 23.26 -4.77
C ASP A 78 0.27 22.06 -4.82
N PHE A 79 -0.81 22.05 -4.01
CA PHE A 79 -1.73 20.92 -3.97
C PHE A 79 -3.17 21.30 -3.67
N ASN A 80 -4.08 20.38 -4.02
CA ASN A 80 -5.51 20.48 -3.75
C ASN A 80 -6.08 19.09 -3.45
N TYR A 81 -6.48 18.84 -2.20
CA TYR A 81 -6.98 17.57 -1.72
C TYR A 81 -8.42 17.71 -1.25
N ILE A 82 -9.29 16.79 -1.68
CA ILE A 82 -10.68 16.76 -1.28
C ILE A 82 -10.94 15.47 -0.48
N TYR A 83 -11.15 15.65 0.81
CA TYR A 83 -11.52 14.59 1.71
C TYR A 83 -13.04 14.45 1.80
N ASN A 84 -13.53 13.22 1.81
CA ASN A 84 -14.94 12.86 1.92
C ASN A 84 -15.25 12.39 3.35
N LYS A 85 -16.07 13.15 4.07
CA LYS A 85 -16.47 12.85 5.45
C LYS A 85 -17.30 11.58 5.57
N ASN A 86 -17.96 11.13 4.49
CA ASN A 86 -18.81 9.94 4.51
C ASN A 86 -18.02 8.63 4.32
N THR A 87 -16.85 8.71 3.67
CA THR A 87 -15.98 7.54 3.42
C THR A 87 -14.75 7.50 4.31
N GLY A 88 -14.38 8.64 4.92
CA GLY A 88 -13.18 8.72 5.74
C GLY A 88 -11.87 8.72 4.94
N SER A 89 -11.93 9.06 3.65
CA SER A 89 -10.84 8.98 2.68
C SER A 89 -10.90 10.12 1.66
N PHE A 90 -9.95 10.18 0.73
CA PHE A 90 -9.94 11.23 -0.30
C PHE A 90 -10.72 10.82 -1.54
N ASP A 91 -11.50 11.76 -2.08
CA ASP A 91 -12.13 11.66 -3.39
C ASP A 91 -11.20 12.19 -4.51
N PHE A 92 -10.27 13.10 -4.14
CA PHE A 92 -9.46 13.81 -5.11
C PHE A 92 -8.11 14.20 -4.50
N ILE A 93 -7.03 13.96 -5.25
CA ILE A 93 -5.66 14.36 -4.91
C ILE A 93 -5.00 14.92 -6.17
N GLU A 94 -4.62 16.19 -6.10
CA GLU A 94 -3.84 16.90 -7.11
C GLU A 94 -2.59 17.50 -6.45
N SER A 95 -1.45 17.39 -7.08
CA SER A 95 -0.20 18.02 -6.64
C SER A 95 0.60 18.50 -7.83
N LEU A 96 1.14 19.71 -7.73
CA LEU A 96 1.94 20.37 -8.77
C LEU A 96 1.24 20.43 -10.15
N GLY A 97 -0.09 20.56 -10.14
CA GLY A 97 -0.92 20.59 -11.34
C GLY A 97 -1.19 19.21 -11.97
N GLU A 98 -0.75 18.13 -11.33
CA GLU A 98 -1.01 16.76 -11.77
C GLU A 98 -2.05 16.09 -10.88
N VAL A 99 -3.10 15.52 -11.49
CA VAL A 99 -4.15 14.80 -10.80
C VAL A 99 -3.75 13.34 -10.64
N PHE A 100 -3.50 12.91 -9.42
CA PHE A 100 -3.16 11.53 -9.09
C PHE A 100 -4.40 10.68 -8.84
N ILE A 101 -5.40 11.22 -8.13
CA ILE A 101 -6.63 10.53 -7.77
C ILE A 101 -7.81 11.43 -8.12
N ASP A 102 -8.70 10.91 -8.94
CA ASP A 102 -9.99 11.51 -9.34
C ASP A 102 -11.18 10.59 -9.06
N ASN A 103 -10.91 9.44 -8.45
CA ASN A 103 -11.89 8.46 -7.99
C ASN A 103 -11.74 8.24 -6.48
N PRO A 104 -12.85 8.01 -5.75
CA PRO A 104 -12.78 7.79 -4.30
C PRO A 104 -11.83 6.66 -3.91
N MET A 105 -11.03 6.92 -2.88
CA MET A 105 -10.26 5.89 -2.19
C MET A 105 -11.19 5.09 -1.28
N ASP A 106 -10.90 3.80 -1.12
CA ASP A 106 -11.69 2.90 -0.28
C ASP A 106 -10.82 2.15 0.73
N PHE A 107 -11.38 1.84 1.90
CA PHE A 107 -10.84 0.85 2.81
C PHE A 107 -11.35 -0.52 2.39
N ILE A 108 -10.44 -1.46 2.14
CA ILE A 108 -10.79 -2.78 1.62
C ILE A 108 -10.29 -3.90 2.51
N ILE A 109 -11.10 -4.97 2.58
CA ILE A 109 -10.69 -6.24 3.18
C ILE A 109 -10.83 -7.41 2.21
N TRP A 110 -11.49 -7.20 1.06
CA TRP A 110 -11.73 -8.24 0.07
C TRP A 110 -10.58 -8.34 -0.93
N ARG A 111 -10.26 -9.54 -1.34
CA ARG A 111 -9.45 -9.88 -2.50
C ARG A 111 -10.03 -11.06 -3.25
N ALA A 112 -9.66 -11.27 -4.50
CA ALA A 112 -9.98 -12.48 -5.22
C ALA A 112 -9.37 -13.69 -4.49
N PRO A 113 -10.18 -14.73 -4.16
CA PRO A 113 -9.67 -15.90 -3.45
C PRO A 113 -8.66 -16.68 -4.30
N THR A 114 -7.55 -17.08 -3.69
CA THR A 114 -6.56 -17.99 -4.28
C THR A 114 -7.00 -19.45 -4.12
N ASP A 115 -6.26 -20.39 -4.73
CA ASP A 115 -6.54 -21.82 -4.56
C ASP A 115 -6.43 -22.28 -3.10
N ASN A 116 -5.57 -21.66 -2.31
CA ASN A 116 -5.43 -21.94 -0.88
C ASN A 116 -6.67 -21.53 -0.08
N ASP A 117 -7.41 -20.53 -0.57
CA ASP A 117 -8.61 -20.00 0.09
C ASP A 117 -9.88 -20.83 -0.15
N ARG A 118 -9.81 -21.92 -0.90
CA ARG A 118 -10.97 -22.71 -1.39
C ARG A 118 -11.99 -23.07 -0.31
N LYS A 119 -11.58 -23.21 0.95
CA LYS A 119 -12.48 -23.51 2.08
C LYS A 119 -12.98 -22.22 2.73
N ILE A 120 -12.05 -21.36 3.15
CA ILE A 120 -12.35 -20.17 3.93
C ILE A 120 -13.12 -19.10 3.14
N LYS A 121 -13.02 -19.07 1.80
CA LYS A 121 -13.78 -18.13 0.97
C LYS A 121 -15.28 -18.18 1.19
N ASN A 122 -15.81 -19.37 1.55
CA ASN A 122 -17.24 -19.51 1.84
C ASN A 122 -17.62 -18.78 3.13
N ASP A 123 -16.77 -18.87 4.16
CA ASP A 123 -16.96 -18.17 5.42
C ASP A 123 -16.85 -16.64 5.22
N TRP A 124 -15.95 -16.18 4.34
CA TRP A 124 -15.82 -14.77 3.98
C TRP A 124 -17.06 -14.23 3.25
N ILE A 125 -17.60 -15.00 2.29
CA ILE A 125 -18.81 -14.63 1.55
C ILE A 125 -20.02 -14.66 2.49
N GLU A 126 -20.14 -15.67 3.36
CA GLU A 126 -21.20 -15.74 4.36
C GLU A 126 -21.13 -14.58 5.34
N ALA A 127 -19.92 -14.15 5.72
CA ALA A 127 -19.70 -12.97 6.55
C ALA A 127 -19.90 -11.64 5.77
N GLY A 128 -20.06 -11.68 4.44
CA GLY A 128 -20.31 -10.53 3.58
C GLY A 128 -19.06 -9.66 3.31
N PHE A 129 -17.86 -10.25 3.36
CA PHE A 129 -16.61 -9.50 3.17
C PHE A 129 -16.44 -8.94 1.75
N ASP A 130 -17.10 -9.54 0.76
CA ASP A 130 -17.21 -9.08 -0.62
C ASP A 130 -18.14 -7.87 -0.83
N GLN A 131 -18.89 -7.48 0.21
CA GLN A 131 -19.89 -6.40 0.15
C GLN A 131 -19.72 -5.41 1.31
N ILE A 132 -18.48 -5.10 1.64
CA ILE A 132 -18.15 -4.16 2.71
C ILE A 132 -18.44 -2.72 2.27
N THR A 133 -19.04 -1.97 3.21
CA THR A 133 -19.19 -0.53 3.12
C THR A 133 -18.54 0.16 4.31
N THR A 134 -18.07 1.38 4.11
CA THR A 134 -17.54 2.23 5.18
C THR A 134 -18.66 3.03 5.81
N TYR A 135 -18.73 3.05 7.13
CA TYR A 135 -19.61 3.91 7.90
C TYR A 135 -18.81 4.79 8.83
N VAL A 136 -18.88 6.09 8.62
CA VAL A 136 -18.13 7.10 9.42
C VAL A 136 -19.03 7.64 10.52
N TYR A 137 -18.56 7.56 11.76
CA TYR A 137 -19.27 8.07 12.93
C TYR A 137 -18.94 9.54 13.20
N ASN A 138 -17.66 9.91 13.04
CA ASN A 138 -17.16 11.24 13.36
C ASN A 138 -15.92 11.58 12.54
N ASN A 139 -15.76 12.88 12.26
CA ASN A 139 -14.55 13.47 11.71
C ASN A 139 -14.18 14.69 12.55
N GLU A 140 -12.94 14.78 12.97
CA GLU A 140 -12.36 15.91 13.70
C GLU A 140 -11.19 16.48 12.90
N ILE A 141 -11.13 17.81 12.77
CA ILE A 141 -10.02 18.50 12.11
C ILE A 141 -9.16 19.16 13.19
N LYS A 142 -7.84 18.97 13.10
CA LYS A 142 -6.85 19.66 13.94
C LYS A 142 -5.84 20.37 13.07
N GLU A 143 -5.72 21.67 13.28
CA GLU A 143 -4.77 22.51 12.56
C GLU A 143 -3.52 22.73 13.41
N TYR A 144 -2.36 22.53 12.79
CA TYR A 144 -1.05 22.80 13.35
C TYR A 144 -0.29 23.78 12.44
N SER A 145 0.84 24.27 12.88
CA SER A 145 1.64 25.24 12.11
C SER A 145 2.14 24.72 10.75
N ASN A 146 2.35 23.40 10.62
CA ASN A 146 2.95 22.77 9.45
C ASN A 146 2.16 21.58 8.88
N LYS A 147 1.02 21.25 9.50
CA LYS A 147 0.13 20.17 9.05
C LYS A 147 -1.31 20.39 9.48
N VAL A 148 -2.19 19.71 8.78
CA VAL A 148 -3.60 19.51 9.17
C VAL A 148 -3.82 18.02 9.41
N GLU A 149 -4.49 17.67 10.50
CA GLU A 149 -4.91 16.30 10.78
C GLU A 149 -6.43 16.18 10.63
N ILE A 150 -6.88 15.15 9.92
CA ILE A 150 -8.26 14.71 9.90
C ILE A 150 -8.31 13.38 10.65
N ILE A 151 -9.02 13.34 11.76
CA ILE A 151 -9.16 12.17 12.61
C ILE A 151 -10.57 11.64 12.45
N SER A 152 -10.69 10.40 11.96
CA SER A 152 -11.99 9.78 11.69
C SER A 152 -12.16 8.50 12.48
N SER A 153 -13.35 8.34 13.06
CA SER A 153 -13.81 7.09 13.64
C SER A 153 -14.82 6.46 12.70
N LEU A 154 -14.54 5.25 12.24
CA LEU A 154 -15.37 4.58 11.25
C LEU A 154 -15.39 3.05 11.44
N SER A 155 -16.34 2.38 10.82
CA SER A 155 -16.39 0.93 10.77
C SER A 155 -16.55 0.41 9.35
N LEU A 156 -15.97 -0.77 9.10
CA LEU A 156 -16.25 -1.55 7.90
C LEU A 156 -17.36 -2.55 8.20
N ILE A 157 -18.48 -2.41 7.48
CA ILE A 157 -19.72 -3.10 7.77
C ILE A 157 -20.27 -3.74 6.48
N PRO A 158 -20.50 -5.06 6.45
CA PRO A 158 -21.24 -5.72 5.38
C PRO A 158 -22.74 -5.37 5.47
N ALA A 159 -23.43 -5.40 4.34
CA ALA A 159 -24.87 -5.20 4.32
C ALA A 159 -25.58 -6.27 5.18
N TYR A 160 -26.45 -5.83 6.11
CA TYR A 160 -27.26 -6.68 6.98
C TYR A 160 -26.48 -7.67 7.86
N ARG A 161 -25.24 -7.34 8.22
CA ARG A 161 -24.37 -8.16 9.09
C ARG A 161 -23.77 -7.32 10.23
N GLU A 162 -23.10 -7.98 11.17
CA GLU A 162 -22.30 -7.30 12.20
C GLU A 162 -21.06 -6.64 11.55
N LYS A 163 -20.62 -5.54 12.15
CA LYS A 163 -19.37 -4.87 11.72
C LYS A 163 -18.17 -5.80 11.84
N VAL A 164 -17.25 -5.67 10.89
CA VAL A 164 -16.04 -6.48 10.82
C VAL A 164 -14.87 -5.80 11.49
N LEU A 165 -14.69 -4.49 11.22
CA LEU A 165 -13.61 -3.67 11.78
C LEU A 165 -14.15 -2.35 12.32
N ASP A 166 -13.59 -1.92 13.44
CA ASP A 166 -13.61 -0.52 13.88
C ASP A 166 -12.25 0.09 13.58
N LEU A 167 -12.24 1.26 12.95
CA LEU A 167 -11.04 1.98 12.57
C LEU A 167 -11.00 3.36 13.22
N THR A 168 -9.83 3.73 13.71
CA THR A 168 -9.46 5.13 13.93
C THR A 168 -8.41 5.47 12.90
N VAL A 169 -8.73 6.41 12.02
CA VAL A 169 -7.88 6.82 10.90
C VAL A 169 -7.44 8.25 11.13
N VAL A 170 -6.14 8.51 11.04
CA VAL A 170 -5.55 9.83 11.13
C VAL A 170 -4.82 10.13 9.82
N TRP A 171 -5.37 11.05 9.04
CA TRP A 171 -4.73 11.61 7.88
C TRP A 171 -3.99 12.88 8.27
N SER A 172 -2.66 12.88 8.18
CA SER A 172 -1.82 14.06 8.42
C SER A 172 -1.36 14.62 7.08
N ILE A 173 -1.85 15.79 6.71
CA ILE A 173 -1.51 16.51 5.48
C ILE A 173 -0.53 17.62 5.84
N TYR A 174 0.69 17.55 5.32
CA TYR A 174 1.75 18.52 5.58
C TYR A 174 1.75 19.65 4.55
N SER A 175 2.30 20.81 4.91
CA SER A 175 2.41 21.96 4.02
C SER A 175 3.23 21.68 2.74
N SER A 176 4.07 20.66 2.76
CA SER A 176 4.79 20.15 1.58
C SER A 176 3.95 19.31 0.62
N GLY A 177 2.66 19.07 0.92
CA GLY A 177 1.81 18.14 0.17
C GLY A 177 1.97 16.67 0.56
N LEU A 178 2.92 16.33 1.44
CA LEU A 178 3.05 14.97 1.93
C LEU A 178 1.80 14.59 2.75
N VAL A 179 1.29 13.38 2.53
CA VAL A 179 0.18 12.80 3.29
C VAL A 179 0.66 11.57 4.03
N ASN A 180 0.46 11.54 5.36
CA ASN A 180 0.64 10.36 6.18
C ASN A 180 -0.71 9.82 6.61
N CYS A 181 -0.85 8.49 6.63
CA CYS A 181 -2.06 7.79 7.08
C CYS A 181 -1.72 6.82 8.19
N ASP A 182 -2.23 7.09 9.38
CA ASP A 182 -2.14 6.20 10.53
C ASP A 182 -3.49 5.53 10.76
N ILE A 183 -3.53 4.18 10.75
CA ILE A 183 -4.75 3.42 10.94
C ILE A 183 -4.60 2.49 12.15
N LYS A 184 -5.48 2.68 13.12
CA LYS A 184 -5.68 1.73 14.21
C LYS A 184 -6.94 0.94 13.96
N ALA A 185 -6.81 -0.38 13.80
CA ALA A 185 -7.92 -1.29 13.52
C ALA A 185 -8.20 -2.22 14.70
N VAL A 186 -9.48 -2.40 15.02
CA VAL A 186 -9.96 -3.38 15.99
C VAL A 186 -10.92 -4.32 15.30
N LYS A 187 -10.52 -5.60 15.20
CA LYS A 187 -11.32 -6.62 14.53
C LYS A 187 -12.38 -7.21 15.45
N ASN A 188 -13.59 -7.41 14.93
CA ASN A 188 -14.60 -8.23 15.59
C ASN A 188 -14.16 -9.70 15.59
N MET A 189 -13.93 -10.26 16.77
CA MET A 189 -13.42 -11.63 16.93
C MET A 189 -14.42 -12.72 16.53
N LYS A 190 -15.70 -12.38 16.36
CA LYS A 190 -16.74 -13.32 15.90
C LYS A 190 -16.71 -13.55 14.39
N THR A 191 -16.04 -12.67 13.61
CA THR A 191 -15.92 -12.81 12.16
C THR A 191 -14.69 -13.64 11.79
N PRO A 192 -14.65 -14.30 10.60
CA PRO A 192 -13.47 -15.00 10.10
C PRO A 192 -12.22 -14.11 10.07
N TYR A 193 -11.03 -14.68 9.94
CA TYR A 193 -9.82 -13.89 9.67
C TYR A 193 -9.94 -13.17 8.32
N LEU A 194 -9.29 -12.02 8.22
CA LEU A 194 -9.41 -11.18 7.02
C LEU A 194 -8.57 -11.76 5.88
N PRO A 195 -9.07 -11.73 4.62
CA PRO A 195 -8.26 -12.06 3.46
C PRO A 195 -7.11 -11.07 3.25
N ARG A 196 -7.37 -9.78 3.48
CA ARG A 196 -6.41 -8.69 3.54
C ARG A 196 -7.02 -7.48 4.28
N PHE A 197 -6.22 -6.44 4.49
CA PHE A 197 -6.68 -5.11 4.88
C PHE A 197 -5.78 -4.06 4.24
N GLY A 198 -6.38 -3.01 3.71
CA GLY A 198 -5.63 -1.93 3.09
C GLY A 198 -6.48 -0.74 2.66
N VAL A 199 -5.81 0.22 2.06
CA VAL A 199 -6.41 1.36 1.38
C VAL A 199 -6.23 1.14 -0.12
N GLU A 200 -7.33 1.20 -0.86
CA GLU A 200 -7.33 1.08 -2.32
C GLU A 200 -7.30 2.48 -2.96
N LEU A 201 -6.36 2.67 -3.88
CA LEU A 201 -6.24 3.85 -4.71
C LEU A 201 -6.45 3.47 -6.18
N LYS A 202 -7.36 4.16 -6.87
CA LYS A 202 -7.62 3.96 -8.28
C LYS A 202 -6.92 5.04 -9.07
N LEU A 203 -5.77 4.70 -9.65
CA LEU A 203 -4.96 5.60 -10.46
C LEU A 203 -5.39 5.56 -11.93
N ASN A 204 -5.12 6.64 -12.65
CA ASN A 204 -5.33 6.69 -14.09
C ASN A 204 -4.40 5.67 -14.79
N LYS A 205 -4.87 5.07 -15.90
CA LYS A 205 -4.09 4.11 -16.69
C LYS A 205 -2.77 4.66 -17.26
N SER A 206 -2.55 5.96 -17.24
CA SER A 206 -1.25 6.57 -17.60
C SER A 206 -0.14 6.22 -16.59
N TYR A 207 -0.50 5.81 -15.35
CA TYR A 207 0.42 5.31 -14.33
C TYR A 207 0.71 3.82 -14.49
N GLU A 208 1.11 3.42 -15.70
CA GLU A 208 1.43 2.04 -16.06
C GLU A 208 2.76 1.56 -15.47
N HIS A 209 3.73 2.47 -15.33
CA HIS A 209 5.06 2.11 -14.82
C HIS A 209 5.11 2.08 -13.31
N VAL A 210 5.61 0.96 -12.77
CA VAL A 210 5.74 0.72 -11.34
C VAL A 210 7.21 0.54 -10.98
N SER A 211 7.67 1.26 -9.96
CA SER A 211 8.98 1.05 -9.33
C SER A 211 8.77 0.80 -7.84
N TYR A 212 9.29 -0.30 -7.32
CA TYR A 212 9.14 -0.65 -5.92
C TYR A 212 10.41 -1.24 -5.32
N PHE A 213 10.51 -1.14 -4.00
CA PHE A 213 11.51 -1.83 -3.20
C PHE A 213 10.81 -2.83 -2.29
N GLY A 214 11.12 -4.11 -2.47
CA GLY A 214 10.46 -5.20 -1.75
C GLY A 214 10.91 -6.55 -2.24
N PHE A 215 10.17 -7.59 -1.88
CA PHE A 215 10.36 -8.92 -2.44
C PHE A 215 9.75 -9.00 -3.83
N GLY A 216 10.53 -9.51 -4.78
CA GLY A 216 10.18 -9.67 -6.18
C GLY A 216 11.23 -10.52 -6.92
N PRO A 217 11.21 -10.57 -8.26
CA PRO A 217 10.28 -9.89 -9.19
C PRO A 217 8.91 -10.56 -9.34
N TYR A 218 8.77 -11.79 -8.85
CA TYR A 218 7.56 -12.62 -9.02
C TYR A 218 6.57 -12.43 -7.88
N GLU A 219 5.40 -13.08 -7.98
CA GLU A 219 4.41 -13.14 -6.92
C GLU A 219 5.01 -13.58 -5.58
N ASN A 220 4.69 -12.88 -4.51
CA ASN A 220 5.24 -13.10 -3.19
C ASN A 220 4.15 -13.46 -2.18
N TYR A 221 3.60 -14.67 -2.28
CA TYR A 221 2.76 -15.27 -1.26
C TYR A 221 3.58 -16.15 -0.32
N ILE A 222 3.05 -16.47 0.84
CA ILE A 222 3.75 -17.27 1.86
C ILE A 222 4.21 -18.65 1.33
N ASP A 223 3.51 -19.19 0.36
CA ASP A 223 3.79 -20.48 -0.29
C ASP A 223 4.54 -20.35 -1.64
N LYS A 224 4.78 -19.12 -2.12
CA LYS A 224 5.46 -18.83 -3.39
C LYS A 224 6.67 -17.90 -3.24
N ASN A 225 7.09 -17.60 -2.02
CA ASN A 225 8.15 -16.62 -1.75
C ASN A 225 9.57 -17.09 -2.07
N SER A 226 9.77 -18.38 -2.34
CA SER A 226 11.10 -18.94 -2.62
C SER A 226 11.73 -18.45 -3.93
N SER A 227 10.92 -17.93 -4.86
CA SER A 227 11.37 -17.35 -6.12
C SER A 227 11.68 -15.85 -6.01
N CYS A 228 11.44 -15.25 -4.85
CA CYS A 228 11.58 -13.82 -4.64
C CYS A 228 12.79 -13.49 -3.76
N TYR A 229 13.35 -12.31 -3.97
CA TYR A 229 14.41 -11.74 -3.14
C TYR A 229 14.18 -10.24 -2.93
N LEU A 230 14.76 -9.70 -1.88
CA LEU A 230 14.64 -8.28 -1.55
C LEU A 230 15.46 -7.44 -2.53
N GLY A 231 14.80 -6.54 -3.26
CA GLY A 231 15.45 -5.72 -4.27
C GLY A 231 14.63 -4.51 -4.68
N ARG A 232 15.18 -3.74 -5.61
CA ARG A 232 14.46 -2.67 -6.30
C ARG A 232 14.09 -3.18 -7.69
N PHE A 233 12.81 -3.17 -7.97
CA PHE A 233 12.26 -3.68 -9.23
C PHE A 233 11.51 -2.59 -9.98
N ASN A 234 11.54 -2.69 -11.30
CA ASN A 234 10.75 -1.87 -12.21
C ASN A 234 9.94 -2.82 -13.09
N SER A 235 8.67 -2.52 -13.26
CA SER A 235 7.75 -3.29 -14.10
C SER A 235 6.65 -2.38 -14.63
N THR A 236 5.72 -2.95 -15.37
CA THR A 236 4.47 -2.31 -15.73
C THR A 236 3.31 -3.06 -15.10
N VAL A 237 2.16 -2.40 -14.91
CA VAL A 237 0.94 -3.06 -14.42
C VAL A 237 0.56 -4.23 -15.32
N SER A 238 0.72 -4.07 -16.64
CA SER A 238 0.45 -5.13 -17.62
C SER A 238 1.39 -6.32 -17.48
N GLU A 239 2.68 -6.12 -17.21
CA GLU A 239 3.66 -7.19 -17.00
C GLU A 239 3.48 -7.92 -15.67
N MET A 240 2.87 -7.27 -14.67
CA MET A 240 2.56 -7.90 -13.38
C MET A 240 1.31 -8.78 -13.44
N HIS A 241 0.60 -8.81 -14.59
CA HIS A 241 -0.58 -9.65 -14.76
C HIS A 241 -0.18 -11.10 -15.07
N GLU A 242 -0.76 -12.05 -14.32
CA GLU A 242 -0.58 -13.48 -14.52
C GLU A 242 -1.85 -14.11 -15.11
N ASP A 243 -1.68 -14.81 -16.24
CA ASP A 243 -2.77 -15.50 -16.94
C ASP A 243 -3.11 -16.84 -16.26
N TYR A 244 -3.78 -16.78 -15.11
CA TYR A 244 -4.27 -17.99 -14.46
C TYR A 244 -5.41 -18.65 -15.24
N ILE A 245 -5.40 -19.99 -15.32
CA ILE A 245 -6.48 -20.79 -15.93
C ILE A 245 -7.82 -20.53 -15.22
N LYS A 246 -7.80 -20.38 -13.89
CA LYS A 246 -8.88 -19.85 -13.09
C LYS A 246 -8.51 -18.44 -12.63
N PRO A 247 -9.36 -17.43 -12.88
CA PRO A 247 -9.10 -16.09 -12.37
C PRO A 247 -8.96 -16.11 -10.85
N GLN A 248 -7.86 -15.51 -10.36
CA GLN A 248 -7.56 -15.28 -8.97
C GLN A 248 -6.76 -14.00 -8.84
N GLU A 249 -6.41 -13.59 -7.63
CA GLU A 249 -5.64 -12.39 -7.40
C GLU A 249 -4.23 -12.52 -8.02
N ASN A 250 -3.78 -11.45 -8.66
CA ASN A 250 -2.43 -11.29 -9.17
C ASN A 250 -1.56 -10.59 -8.13
N GLY A 251 -0.27 -10.87 -8.16
CA GLY A 251 0.75 -10.32 -7.27
C GLY A 251 1.21 -8.92 -7.65
#